data_ad40194048487feaf143a8c557708d66
#
_entry.id   ad40194048487feaf143a8c557708d66
#
_cell.length_a   1.000
_cell.length_b   1.000
_cell.length_c   1.000
_cell.angle_alpha   90.00
_cell.angle_beta   90.00
_cell.angle_gamma   90.00
#
_symmetry.space_group_name_H-M   'P 1'
#
loop_
_entity.id
_entity.type
_entity.pdbx_description
1 polymer ?
#
loop_
_entity_poly.entity_id
_entity_poly.type
_entity_poly.pdbx_seq_one_letter_code
_entity_poly.pdbx_strand_id
1 'polypeptide(L)'
;MSTIKRRLLKVEPALWTFVVTTDVEPTNNAAERALRLAVIWRRTSFGSQSQGGSEFVFRMLTVTTSLKAQGRHLLDFLTQVFLAKRKGEAAPSLLPQPELSVATPPTDRLLPAA
;
A
#
# COMPACT_ATOMS: atom_id res chain seq x y z
N MET A 1 -28.86 12.75 -26.25
CA MET A 1 -28.27 11.75 -25.34
C MET A 1 -27.16 12.42 -24.55
N SER A 2 -27.20 12.39 -23.23
CA SER A 2 -26.24 13.13 -22.39
C SER A 2 -24.84 12.54 -22.58
N THR A 3 -23.80 13.38 -22.53
CA THR A 3 -22.38 13.01 -22.67
C THR A 3 -21.97 11.92 -21.68
N ILE A 4 -22.57 11.92 -20.48
CA ILE A 4 -22.33 10.93 -19.42
C ILE A 4 -22.81 9.53 -19.86
N LYS A 5 -24.01 9.41 -20.44
CA LYS A 5 -24.56 8.14 -20.92
C LYS A 5 -23.67 7.51 -22.00
N ARG A 6 -23.15 8.33 -22.92
CA ARG A 6 -22.26 7.87 -24.01
C ARG A 6 -20.91 7.36 -23.45
N ARG A 7 -20.37 8.03 -22.41
CA ARG A 7 -19.12 7.58 -21.75
C ARG A 7 -19.32 6.28 -20.97
N LEU A 8 -20.45 6.12 -20.26
CA LEU A 8 -20.78 4.90 -19.54
C LEU A 8 -20.92 3.70 -20.48
N LEU A 9 -21.65 3.84 -21.58
CA LEU A 9 -21.78 2.77 -22.59
C LEU A 9 -20.44 2.37 -23.21
N LYS A 10 -19.50 3.32 -23.35
CA LYS A 10 -18.16 3.02 -23.89
C LYS A 10 -17.31 2.16 -22.94
N VAL A 11 -17.52 2.28 -21.62
CA VAL A 11 -16.77 1.52 -20.61
C VAL A 11 -17.58 0.36 -20.03
N GLU A 12 -18.77 0.11 -20.53
CA GLU A 12 -19.64 -0.97 -20.07
C GLU A 12 -18.93 -2.33 -19.96
N PRO A 13 -18.15 -2.80 -20.96
CA PRO A 13 -17.45 -4.07 -20.83
C PRO A 13 -16.48 -4.12 -19.63
N ALA A 14 -15.87 -2.97 -19.29
CA ALA A 14 -14.97 -2.88 -18.15
C ALA A 14 -15.69 -2.96 -16.80
N LEU A 15 -16.98 -2.59 -16.75
CA LEU A 15 -17.79 -2.69 -15.53
C LEU A 15 -18.05 -4.14 -15.12
N TRP A 16 -17.95 -5.08 -16.05
CA TRP A 16 -18.23 -6.50 -15.82
C TRP A 16 -16.96 -7.35 -15.70
N THR A 17 -15.78 -6.72 -15.62
CA THR A 17 -14.50 -7.43 -15.53
C THR A 17 -14.45 -8.43 -14.36
N PHE A 18 -15.08 -8.12 -13.23
CA PHE A 18 -15.14 -9.00 -12.06
C PHE A 18 -15.92 -10.32 -12.31
N VAL A 19 -16.77 -10.38 -13.34
CA VAL A 19 -17.54 -11.58 -13.69
C VAL A 19 -16.64 -12.58 -14.44
N VAL A 20 -15.70 -12.08 -15.25
CA VAL A 20 -14.88 -12.89 -16.15
C VAL A 20 -13.46 -13.09 -15.67
N THR A 21 -13.01 -12.29 -14.69
CA THR A 21 -11.64 -12.34 -14.18
C THR A 21 -11.68 -12.70 -12.70
N THR A 22 -11.02 -13.79 -12.34
CA THR A 22 -10.83 -14.21 -10.94
C THR A 22 -10.03 -13.15 -10.17
N ASP A 23 -10.33 -12.99 -8.88
CA ASP A 23 -9.67 -12.06 -7.96
C ASP A 23 -9.89 -10.55 -8.22
N VAL A 24 -10.84 -10.20 -9.06
CA VAL A 24 -11.30 -8.81 -9.22
C VAL A 24 -12.53 -8.59 -8.36
N GLU A 25 -12.40 -7.78 -7.30
CA GLU A 25 -13.53 -7.39 -6.47
C GLU A 25 -14.51 -6.48 -7.25
N PRO A 26 -15.84 -6.71 -7.15
CA PRO A 26 -16.85 -5.85 -7.80
C PRO A 26 -16.98 -4.47 -7.14
N THR A 27 -16.17 -4.19 -6.13
CA THR A 27 -16.26 -2.99 -5.30
C THR A 27 -14.95 -2.23 -5.27
N ASN A 28 -15.02 -0.93 -4.97
CA ASN A 28 -13.86 -0.06 -4.77
C ASN A 28 -13.36 -0.05 -3.30
N ASN A 29 -13.82 -0.99 -2.48
CA ASN A 29 -13.54 -1.01 -1.05
C ASN A 29 -12.04 -1.05 -0.71
N ALA A 30 -11.23 -1.73 -1.51
CA ALA A 30 -9.78 -1.80 -1.31
C ALA A 30 -9.13 -0.41 -1.47
N ALA A 31 -9.48 0.33 -2.53
CA ALA A 31 -8.99 1.68 -2.77
C ALA A 31 -9.52 2.66 -1.69
N GLU A 32 -10.78 2.56 -1.30
CA GLU A 32 -11.36 3.40 -0.26
C GLU A 32 -10.70 3.15 1.11
N ARG A 33 -10.40 1.91 1.47
CA ARG A 33 -9.64 1.58 2.68
C ARG A 33 -8.24 2.17 2.66
N ALA A 34 -7.57 2.16 1.51
CA ALA A 34 -6.24 2.76 1.37
C ALA A 34 -6.29 4.29 1.54
N LEU A 35 -7.30 4.95 1.00
CA LEU A 35 -7.49 6.39 1.12
C LEU A 35 -7.97 6.84 2.50
N ARG A 36 -8.59 5.95 3.29
CA ARG A 36 -9.14 6.29 4.61
C ARG A 36 -8.10 6.92 5.54
N LEU A 37 -6.87 6.42 5.54
CA LEU A 37 -5.79 6.98 6.35
C LEU A 37 -5.50 8.44 5.99
N ALA A 38 -5.48 8.76 4.69
CA ALA A 38 -5.28 10.13 4.21
C ALA A 38 -6.41 11.07 4.65
N VAL A 39 -7.66 10.59 4.59
CA VAL A 39 -8.84 11.35 5.01
C VAL A 39 -8.84 11.59 6.52
N ILE A 40 -8.53 10.57 7.32
CA ILE A 40 -8.45 10.69 8.79
C ILE A 40 -7.34 11.68 9.15
N TRP A 41 -6.15 11.51 8.57
CA TRP A 41 -5.04 12.42 8.82
C TRP A 41 -5.40 13.86 8.49
N ARG A 42 -6.00 14.13 7.33
CA ARG A 42 -6.43 15.47 6.92
C ARG A 42 -7.43 16.08 7.91
N ARG A 43 -8.33 15.28 8.47
CA ARG A 43 -9.32 15.74 9.46
C ARG A 43 -8.71 16.05 10.82
N THR A 44 -7.71 15.29 11.25
CA THR A 44 -7.11 15.41 12.59
C THR A 44 -5.97 16.41 12.65
N SER A 45 -5.25 16.63 11.55
CA SER A 45 -4.06 17.49 11.51
C SER A 45 -4.26 18.81 10.75
N PHE A 46 -5.49 19.20 10.45
CA PHE A 46 -5.83 20.42 9.70
C PHE A 46 -5.16 20.53 8.31
N GLY A 47 -4.62 19.43 7.81
CA GLY A 47 -3.93 19.37 6.53
C GLY A 47 -2.52 19.96 6.58
N SER A 48 -1.92 20.11 5.41
CA SER A 48 -0.62 20.77 5.23
C SER A 48 -0.82 22.19 4.74
N GLN A 49 -0.02 23.14 5.24
CA GLN A 49 -0.08 24.55 4.87
C GLN A 49 0.93 24.93 3.78
N SER A 50 1.73 23.98 3.32
CA SER A 50 2.74 24.19 2.27
C SER A 50 2.70 23.06 1.24
N GLN A 51 3.12 23.39 0.03
CA GLN A 51 3.24 22.40 -1.04
C GLN A 51 4.22 21.30 -0.68
N GLY A 52 5.38 21.64 -0.11
CA GLY A 52 6.36 20.65 0.34
C GLY A 52 5.85 19.74 1.45
N GLY A 53 5.06 20.29 2.39
CA GLY A 53 4.37 19.48 3.42
C GLY A 53 3.37 18.52 2.82
N SER A 54 2.57 18.96 1.84
CA SER A 54 1.63 18.07 1.12
C SER A 54 2.36 16.96 0.39
N GLU A 55 3.44 17.26 -0.32
CA GLU A 55 4.23 16.28 -1.04
C GLU A 55 4.85 15.25 -0.10
N PHE A 56 5.40 15.69 1.03
CA PHE A 56 5.92 14.80 2.07
C PHE A 56 4.85 13.84 2.57
N VAL A 57 3.66 14.33 2.86
CA VAL A 57 2.55 13.50 3.34
C VAL A 57 2.14 12.48 2.29
N PHE A 58 2.01 12.86 1.02
CA PHE A 58 1.68 11.93 -0.05
C PHE A 58 2.74 10.84 -0.21
N ARG A 59 4.01 11.18 -0.14
CA ARG A 59 5.11 10.21 -0.17
C ARG A 59 5.04 9.25 1.02
N MET A 60 4.83 9.76 2.22
CA MET A 60 4.72 8.92 3.43
C MET A 60 3.50 8.00 3.41
N LEU A 61 2.36 8.48 2.92
CA LEU A 61 1.16 7.65 2.75
C LEU A 61 1.39 6.55 1.72
N THR A 62 2.08 6.86 0.62
CA THR A 62 2.44 5.87 -0.40
C THR A 62 3.33 4.77 0.20
N VAL A 63 4.39 5.16 0.92
CA VAL A 63 5.29 4.21 1.58
C VAL A 63 4.53 3.34 2.58
N THR A 64 3.75 3.96 3.45
CA THR A 64 3.00 3.24 4.50
C THR A 64 2.00 2.25 3.93
N THR A 65 1.22 2.67 2.92
CA THR A 65 0.22 1.80 2.28
C THR A 65 0.86 0.66 1.51
N SER A 66 1.93 0.94 0.78
CA SER A 66 2.65 -0.08 0.01
C SER A 66 3.30 -1.13 0.90
N LEU A 67 3.98 -0.71 1.97
CA LEU A 67 4.60 -1.64 2.92
C LEU A 67 3.56 -2.46 3.68
N LYS A 68 2.45 -1.82 4.09
CA LYS A 68 1.35 -2.52 4.75
C LYS A 68 0.72 -3.59 3.86
N ALA A 69 0.52 -3.28 2.58
CA ALA A 69 0.00 -4.24 1.61
C ALA A 69 0.94 -5.44 1.38
N GLN A 70 2.24 -5.23 1.57
CA GLN A 70 3.29 -6.26 1.45
C GLN A 70 3.60 -6.97 2.78
N GLY A 71 2.95 -6.63 3.88
CA GLY A 71 3.26 -7.16 5.22
C GLY A 71 4.64 -6.75 5.76
N ARG A 72 5.27 -5.72 5.17
CA ARG A 72 6.60 -5.24 5.57
C ARG A 72 6.52 -4.22 6.69
N HIS A 73 7.50 -4.23 7.59
CA HIS A 73 7.53 -3.34 8.74
C HIS A 73 8.01 -1.94 8.36
N LEU A 74 7.19 -0.91 8.64
CA LEU A 74 7.46 0.48 8.26
C LEU A 74 8.75 1.03 8.87
N LEU A 75 8.96 0.83 10.20
CA LEU A 75 10.11 1.38 10.91
C LEU A 75 11.42 0.77 10.41
N ASP A 76 11.44 -0.52 10.14
CA ASP A 76 12.62 -1.20 9.61
C ASP A 76 12.99 -0.66 8.24
N PHE A 77 12.00 -0.48 7.37
CA PHE A 77 12.20 0.12 6.06
C PHE A 77 12.75 1.54 6.16
N LEU A 78 12.15 2.40 6.98
CA LEU A 78 12.63 3.78 7.17
C LEU A 78 14.04 3.81 7.74
N THR A 79 14.35 2.94 8.69
CA THR A 79 15.71 2.82 9.26
C THR A 79 16.73 2.48 8.16
N GLN A 80 16.40 1.50 7.31
CA GLN A 80 17.26 1.13 6.17
C GLN A 80 17.43 2.30 5.18
N VAL A 81 16.37 3.04 4.87
CA VAL A 81 16.45 4.22 4.01
C VAL A 81 17.40 5.28 4.58
N PHE A 82 17.27 5.58 5.88
CA PHE A 82 18.15 6.55 6.54
C PHE A 82 19.60 6.09 6.60
N LEU A 83 19.85 4.82 6.90
CA LEU A 83 21.19 4.25 6.91
C LEU A 83 21.83 4.26 5.52
N ALA A 84 21.09 3.87 4.49
CA ALA A 84 21.54 3.90 3.09
C ALA A 84 21.90 5.34 2.67
N LYS A 85 21.04 6.31 2.98
CA LYS A 85 21.32 7.74 2.71
C LYS A 85 22.61 8.22 3.40
N ARG A 86 22.80 7.83 4.66
CA ARG A 86 23.98 8.24 5.44
C ARG A 86 25.28 7.62 4.91
N LYS A 87 25.21 6.39 4.36
CA LYS A 87 26.35 5.68 3.76
C LYS A 87 26.56 6.03 2.28
N GLY A 88 25.65 6.76 1.64
CA GLY A 88 25.69 7.00 0.19
C GLY A 88 25.29 5.78 -0.66
N GLU A 89 24.62 4.80 -0.06
CA GLU A 89 24.14 3.59 -0.71
C GLU A 89 22.76 3.82 -1.34
N ALA A 90 22.36 2.92 -2.26
CA ALA A 90 21.03 2.95 -2.85
C ALA A 90 19.95 2.64 -1.79
N ALA A 91 18.85 3.40 -1.82
CA ALA A 91 17.74 3.16 -0.93
C ALA A 91 17.05 1.82 -1.23
N PRO A 92 16.51 1.12 -0.20
CA PRO A 92 15.79 -0.12 -0.41
C PRO A 92 14.55 0.09 -1.29
N SER A 93 14.24 -0.91 -2.12
CA SER A 93 13.10 -0.85 -3.04
C SER A 93 11.77 -0.93 -2.29
N LEU A 94 10.83 -0.08 -2.71
CA LEU A 94 9.45 -0.13 -2.26
C LEU A 94 8.59 -1.15 -3.05
N LEU A 95 9.11 -1.61 -4.19
CA LEU A 95 8.40 -2.61 -5.01
C LEU A 95 8.32 -3.94 -4.26
N PRO A 96 7.26 -4.75 -4.52
CA PRO A 96 7.18 -6.11 -4.01
C PRO A 96 8.42 -6.88 -4.42
N GLN A 97 9.10 -7.50 -3.45
CA GLN A 97 10.17 -8.41 -3.77
C GLN A 97 9.56 -9.76 -4.12
N PRO A 98 9.98 -10.42 -5.22
CA PRO A 98 9.62 -11.80 -5.45
C PRO A 98 10.08 -12.60 -4.23
N GLU A 99 9.18 -13.33 -3.66
CA GLU A 99 9.24 -14.07 -2.39
C GLU A 99 10.66 -14.48 -1.95
N LEU A 100 11.20 -13.74 -0.98
CA LEU A 100 12.07 -14.39 -0.02
C LEU A 100 11.13 -15.26 0.82
N SER A 101 11.16 -16.58 0.54
CA SER A 101 10.41 -17.62 1.20
C SER A 101 10.22 -17.28 2.69
N VAL A 102 8.97 -17.33 3.13
CA VAL A 102 8.63 -17.36 4.55
C VAL A 102 9.51 -18.42 5.18
N ALA A 103 10.57 -17.99 5.86
CA ALA A 103 11.30 -18.83 6.77
C ALA A 103 10.30 -19.21 7.86
N THR A 104 9.74 -20.39 7.73
CA THR A 104 8.97 -21.05 8.77
C THR A 104 9.79 -20.96 10.05
N PRO A 105 9.27 -20.36 11.14
CA PRO A 105 9.99 -20.39 12.40
C PRO A 105 10.22 -21.86 12.76
N PRO A 106 11.40 -22.25 13.25
CA PRO A 106 11.66 -23.62 13.62
C PRO A 106 10.69 -24.03 14.74
N THR A 107 9.73 -24.85 14.40
CA THR A 107 8.89 -25.57 15.35
C THR A 107 9.74 -26.68 15.96
N ASP A 108 10.69 -26.30 16.80
CA ASP A 108 11.35 -27.28 17.65
C ASP A 108 11.58 -26.68 19.04
N ARG A 109 10.55 -26.77 19.86
CA ARG A 109 10.66 -26.92 21.30
C ARG A 109 9.69 -28.00 21.75
N LEU A 110 10.05 -29.23 21.42
CA LEU A 110 9.59 -30.36 22.20
C LEU A 110 10.15 -30.18 23.62
N LEU A 111 9.25 -29.87 24.55
CA LEU A 111 9.52 -29.99 25.96
C LEU A 111 9.76 -31.45 26.25
N PRO A 112 10.82 -31.81 27.00
CA PRO A 112 10.97 -33.18 27.44
C PRO A 112 9.89 -33.51 28.46
N ALA A 113 9.16 -34.59 28.24
CA ALA A 113 8.25 -35.17 29.21
C ALA A 113 9.05 -35.60 30.45
N ALA A 114 8.58 -35.14 31.61
CA ALA A 114 8.97 -35.66 32.90
C ALA A 114 8.20 -36.99 33.17
#